data_9611f03f2bf6539c4538363851300913
#
_entry.id   9611f03f2bf6539c4538363851300913
#
_cell.length_a   1.000
_cell.length_b   1.000
_cell.length_c   1.000
_cell.angle_alpha   90.00
_cell.angle_beta   90.00
_cell.angle_gamma   90.00
#
_symmetry.space_group_name_H-M   'P 1'
#
loop_
_entity.id
_entity.type
_entity.pdbx_description
1 polymer ?
#
loop_
_entity_poly.entity_id
_entity_poly.type
_entity_poly.pdbx_seq_one_letter_code
_entity_poly.pdbx_strand_id
1 'polypeptide(L)'
;MKKGLLLLVASLVSFASINSVAAEETTSDTITNRSGVVIPIEKYNALKSIYSDNFMNYMTQEEYNIIKDKDLSKVVIKEITDANLNSSTSTIATEHTTSSKSLRIINNGGYVTMSLTWYRVPTIKKWDVMAFRKNTSVSMSNYYIFRQYYLSTSNESKLSTEKYGQNFDNGVGATFKVQNGSDHEMELSADFTGSGRVYGSYQHASNSKATLADAMDYTLSGSGFGGVILFNEAIESKFDGMGGVYLTL
;
A
#
# COMPACT_ATOMS: atom_id res chain seq x y z
N MET A 1 -16.24 100.52 4.97
CA MET A 1 -15.15 99.67 5.53
C MET A 1 -15.82 98.58 6.38
N LYS A 2 -15.94 97.36 5.85
CA LYS A 2 -16.48 96.20 6.56
C LYS A 2 -15.40 95.13 6.64
N LYS A 3 -15.02 94.85 7.86
CA LYS A 3 -14.02 93.74 8.15
C LYS A 3 -14.75 92.45 8.12
N GLY A 4 -14.34 91.55 7.20
CA GLY A 4 -14.82 90.20 7.16
C GLY A 4 -14.02 89.34 8.12
N LEU A 5 -14.74 88.61 8.95
CA LEU A 5 -14.20 87.63 9.90
C LEU A 5 -14.08 86.26 9.18
N LEU A 6 -12.90 85.76 9.04
CA LEU A 6 -12.60 84.45 8.46
C LEU A 6 -12.66 83.38 9.56
N LEU A 7 -13.66 82.49 9.51
CA LEU A 7 -13.78 81.35 10.42
C LEU A 7 -13.01 80.22 9.82
N LEU A 8 -11.94 79.75 10.50
CA LEU A 8 -11.14 78.58 10.13
C LEU A 8 -11.82 77.40 10.81
N VAL A 9 -12.46 76.54 10.03
CA VAL A 9 -12.96 75.24 10.53
C VAL A 9 -11.89 74.21 10.33
N ALA A 10 -11.25 73.79 11.43
CA ALA A 10 -10.31 72.68 11.43
C ALA A 10 -11.10 71.36 11.52
N SER A 11 -11.18 70.64 10.42
CA SER A 11 -11.70 69.26 10.40
C SER A 11 -10.60 68.28 10.82
N LEU A 12 -10.76 67.68 11.99
CA LEU A 12 -9.96 66.52 12.41
C LEU A 12 -10.37 65.32 11.55
N VAL A 13 -9.50 64.92 10.66
CA VAL A 13 -9.60 63.63 9.97
C VAL A 13 -8.92 62.58 10.87
N SER A 14 -9.74 61.75 11.54
CA SER A 14 -9.27 60.59 12.26
C SER A 14 -8.92 59.49 11.24
N PHE A 15 -7.65 59.26 11.05
CA PHE A 15 -7.17 58.07 10.35
C PHE A 15 -7.37 56.87 11.26
N ALA A 16 -8.44 56.11 11.03
CA ALA A 16 -8.54 54.75 11.52
C ALA A 16 -7.56 53.89 10.72
N SER A 17 -6.46 53.52 11.33
CA SER A 17 -5.53 52.50 10.79
C SER A 17 -6.30 51.18 10.77
N ILE A 18 -6.79 50.82 9.59
CA ILE A 18 -7.24 49.45 9.33
C ILE A 18 -6.00 48.60 9.24
N ASN A 19 -5.67 47.91 10.34
CA ASN A 19 -4.76 46.79 10.29
C ASN A 19 -5.46 45.69 9.46
N SER A 20 -5.24 45.71 8.15
CA SER A 20 -5.46 44.53 7.33
C SER A 20 -4.44 43.50 7.76
N VAL A 21 -4.84 42.57 8.61
CA VAL A 21 -4.17 41.29 8.73
C VAL A 21 -4.32 40.65 7.35
N ALA A 22 -3.28 40.76 6.53
CA ALA A 22 -3.16 39.99 5.33
C ALA A 22 -3.21 38.53 5.82
N ALA A 23 -4.30 37.82 5.55
CA ALA A 23 -4.29 36.38 5.63
C ALA A 23 -3.19 35.95 4.67
N GLU A 24 -2.11 35.39 5.23
CA GLU A 24 -1.12 34.70 4.47
C GLU A 24 -1.88 33.57 3.75
N GLU A 25 -2.14 33.76 2.45
CA GLU A 25 -2.52 32.66 1.59
C GLU A 25 -1.35 31.69 1.61
N THR A 26 -1.39 30.74 2.55
CA THR A 26 -0.59 29.54 2.44
C THR A 26 -1.06 28.84 1.17
N THR A 27 -0.35 29.07 0.07
CA THR A 27 -0.42 28.19 -1.09
C THR A 27 0.02 26.84 -0.59
N SER A 28 -0.94 25.98 -0.23
CA SER A 28 -0.61 24.63 0.17
C SER A 28 -0.04 23.94 -1.07
N ASP A 29 1.28 23.78 -1.09
CA ASP A 29 1.94 22.98 -2.11
C ASP A 29 1.32 21.60 -2.11
N THR A 30 0.73 21.21 -3.22
CA THR A 30 0.08 19.92 -3.37
C THR A 30 0.70 19.15 -4.52
N ILE A 31 0.64 17.83 -4.44
CA ILE A 31 1.00 16.91 -5.51
C ILE A 31 -0.26 16.18 -5.96
N THR A 32 -0.51 16.11 -7.25
CA THR A 32 -1.56 15.26 -7.81
C THR A 32 -0.92 13.98 -8.32
N ASN A 33 -1.33 12.83 -7.78
CA ASN A 33 -0.85 11.54 -8.23
C ASN A 33 -1.49 11.11 -9.57
N ARG A 34 -1.06 9.98 -10.12
CA ARG A 34 -1.58 9.47 -11.42
C ARG A 34 -3.05 9.05 -11.36
N SER A 35 -3.59 8.76 -10.18
CA SER A 35 -5.02 8.48 -9.97
C SER A 35 -5.86 9.76 -9.78
N GLY A 36 -5.25 10.95 -9.86
CA GLY A 36 -5.94 12.24 -9.71
C GLY A 36 -6.16 12.67 -8.26
N VAL A 37 -5.53 12.00 -7.29
CA VAL A 37 -5.63 12.38 -5.88
C VAL A 37 -4.71 13.56 -5.58
N VAL A 38 -5.28 14.63 -5.01
CA VAL A 38 -4.54 15.82 -4.58
C VAL A 38 -4.09 15.64 -3.13
N ILE A 39 -2.80 15.71 -2.89
CA ILE A 39 -2.16 15.42 -1.60
C ILE A 39 -1.28 16.61 -1.20
N PRO A 40 -1.44 17.19 0.01
CA PRO A 40 -0.50 18.18 0.52
C PRO A 40 0.93 17.63 0.52
N ILE A 41 1.92 18.44 0.12
CA ILE A 41 3.30 17.98 -0.08
C ILE A 41 3.91 17.40 1.20
N GLU A 42 3.64 17.98 2.36
CA GLU A 42 4.09 17.46 3.64
C GLU A 42 3.55 16.05 3.89
N LYS A 43 2.25 15.85 3.64
CA LYS A 43 1.59 14.55 3.79
C LYS A 43 2.10 13.54 2.76
N TYR A 44 2.32 13.99 1.52
CA TYR A 44 2.91 13.16 0.48
C TYR A 44 4.29 12.63 0.90
N ASN A 45 5.18 13.51 1.37
CA ASN A 45 6.53 13.15 1.82
C ASN A 45 6.49 12.20 3.01
N ALA A 46 5.59 12.43 3.97
CA ALA A 46 5.42 11.56 5.13
C ALA A 46 4.93 10.16 4.72
N LEU A 47 3.95 10.06 3.82
CA LEU A 47 3.46 8.77 3.31
C LEU A 47 4.50 8.06 2.44
N LYS A 48 5.26 8.80 1.63
CA LYS A 48 6.33 8.26 0.77
C LYS A 48 7.47 7.61 1.56
N SER A 49 7.68 8.00 2.82
CA SER A 49 8.65 7.32 3.70
C SER A 49 8.21 5.91 4.11
N ILE A 50 6.93 5.57 3.93
CA ILE A 50 6.30 4.32 4.36
C ILE A 50 5.96 3.45 3.16
N TYR A 51 5.33 4.03 2.14
CA TYR A 51 4.82 3.36 0.96
C TYR A 51 5.76 3.49 -0.23
N SER A 52 5.68 2.56 -1.17
CA SER A 52 6.46 2.60 -2.41
C SER A 52 6.03 3.76 -3.32
N ASP A 53 6.91 4.14 -4.24
CA ASP A 53 6.58 5.14 -5.28
C ASP A 53 5.38 4.70 -6.12
N ASN A 54 5.25 3.41 -6.40
CA ASN A 54 4.12 2.85 -7.13
C ASN A 54 2.81 3.00 -6.36
N PHE A 55 2.80 2.64 -5.06
CA PHE A 55 1.64 2.88 -4.21
C PHE A 55 1.24 4.36 -4.23
N MET A 56 2.17 5.27 -3.98
CA MET A 56 1.89 6.71 -3.95
C MET A 56 1.35 7.24 -5.29
N ASN A 57 1.90 6.75 -6.40
CA ASN A 57 1.47 7.15 -7.74
C ASN A 57 0.06 6.70 -8.10
N TYR A 58 -0.39 5.54 -7.60
CA TYR A 58 -1.66 4.92 -7.97
C TYR A 58 -2.65 4.78 -6.82
N MET A 59 -2.32 5.32 -5.65
CA MET A 59 -3.23 5.39 -4.50
C MET A 59 -4.53 6.08 -4.91
N THR A 60 -5.67 5.44 -4.61
CA THR A 60 -7.00 5.96 -4.89
C THR A 60 -7.43 7.00 -3.86
N GLN A 61 -8.46 7.77 -4.17
CA GLN A 61 -9.04 8.72 -3.21
C GLN A 61 -9.58 8.02 -1.95
N GLU A 62 -10.12 6.81 -2.10
CA GLU A 62 -10.62 6.02 -0.98
C GLU A 62 -9.48 5.60 -0.04
N GLU A 63 -8.39 5.06 -0.58
CA GLU A 63 -7.19 4.73 0.21
C GLU A 63 -6.62 5.95 0.91
N TYR A 64 -6.49 7.07 0.20
CA TYR A 64 -6.02 8.32 0.80
C TYR A 64 -6.92 8.74 1.97
N ASN A 65 -8.23 8.67 1.81
CA ASN A 65 -9.17 9.00 2.89
C ASN A 65 -9.02 8.06 4.11
N ILE A 66 -8.68 6.79 3.90
CA ILE A 66 -8.43 5.84 4.99
C ILE A 66 -7.14 6.19 5.75
N ILE A 67 -6.05 6.58 5.04
CA ILE A 67 -4.72 6.69 5.65
C ILE A 67 -4.30 8.12 6.00
N LYS A 68 -4.94 9.16 5.44
CA LYS A 68 -4.50 10.56 5.59
C LYS A 68 -4.45 11.06 7.03
N ASP A 69 -5.37 10.58 7.89
CA ASP A 69 -5.48 11.02 9.28
C ASP A 69 -4.88 10.01 10.28
N LYS A 70 -4.24 8.93 9.77
CA LYS A 70 -3.57 7.95 10.63
C LYS A 70 -2.28 8.52 11.22
N ASP A 71 -1.98 8.08 12.43
CA ASP A 71 -0.74 8.43 13.15
C ASP A 71 0.43 7.61 12.60
N LEU A 72 1.24 8.26 11.75
CA LEU A 72 2.36 7.60 11.07
C LEU A 72 3.49 7.17 12.02
N SER A 73 3.54 7.69 13.25
CA SER A 73 4.51 7.24 14.27
C SER A 73 4.22 5.82 14.78
N LYS A 74 3.01 5.33 14.56
CA LYS A 74 2.56 3.99 14.96
C LYS A 74 2.58 2.95 13.85
N VAL A 75 3.10 3.32 12.69
CA VAL A 75 3.21 2.40 11.57
C VAL A 75 4.15 1.25 11.91
N VAL A 76 3.69 0.02 11.67
CA VAL A 76 4.48 -1.20 11.84
C VAL A 76 4.79 -1.78 10.46
N ILE A 77 6.06 -2.02 10.20
CA ILE A 77 6.54 -2.60 8.95
C ILE A 77 7.31 -3.88 9.25
N LYS A 78 7.01 -4.94 8.51
CA LYS A 78 7.81 -6.18 8.50
C LYS A 78 8.11 -6.58 7.08
N GLU A 79 9.29 -7.15 6.87
CA GLU A 79 9.76 -7.61 5.58
C GLU A 79 10.46 -8.95 5.72
N ILE A 80 10.23 -9.84 4.78
CA ILE A 80 10.96 -11.09 4.60
C ILE A 80 11.47 -11.19 3.16
N THR A 81 12.59 -11.85 2.98
CA THR A 81 13.12 -12.17 1.65
C THR A 81 13.22 -13.69 1.49
N ASP A 82 13.28 -14.16 0.25
CA ASP A 82 13.46 -15.60 -0.03
C ASP A 82 14.79 -16.14 0.48
N ALA A 83 15.82 -15.31 0.65
CA ALA A 83 17.09 -15.69 1.27
C ALA A 83 16.96 -15.98 2.78
N ASN A 84 15.97 -15.41 3.46
CA ASN A 84 15.78 -15.51 4.90
C ASN A 84 14.78 -16.58 5.33
N LEU A 85 14.16 -17.29 4.39
CA LEU A 85 13.14 -18.31 4.69
C LEU A 85 13.67 -19.48 5.52
N ASN A 86 14.99 -19.71 5.53
CA ASN A 86 15.64 -20.79 6.29
C ASN A 86 16.02 -20.37 7.72
N SER A 87 15.83 -19.12 8.13
CA SER A 87 16.08 -18.65 9.49
C SER A 87 14.76 -18.48 10.25
N SER A 88 14.59 -19.24 11.31
CA SER A 88 13.39 -19.22 12.17
C SER A 88 13.19 -17.94 13.02
N THR A 89 13.98 -16.91 12.77
CA THR A 89 13.90 -15.61 13.45
C THR A 89 13.68 -14.50 12.44
N SER A 90 12.50 -13.89 12.48
CA SER A 90 12.15 -12.69 11.71
C SER A 90 12.93 -11.48 12.21
N THR A 91 14.17 -11.37 11.81
CA THR A 91 14.93 -10.13 11.91
C THR A 91 14.65 -9.35 10.62
N ILE A 92 14.44 -8.03 10.74
CA ILE A 92 14.33 -7.14 9.58
C ILE A 92 15.61 -7.31 8.76
N ALA A 93 15.52 -8.04 7.64
CA ALA A 93 16.67 -8.23 6.77
C ALA A 93 16.81 -7.04 5.85
N THR A 94 17.96 -6.40 5.90
CA THR A 94 18.29 -5.22 5.07
C THR A 94 19.12 -5.58 3.84
N GLU A 95 19.47 -6.86 3.61
CA GLU A 95 20.31 -7.24 2.49
C GLU A 95 19.52 -7.96 1.38
N HIS A 96 19.22 -7.20 0.32
CA HIS A 96 18.52 -7.70 -0.87
C HIS A 96 19.46 -8.32 -1.92
N THR A 97 20.77 -8.29 -1.72
CA THR A 97 21.76 -8.60 -2.75
C THR A 97 21.75 -10.03 -3.25
N THR A 98 21.25 -10.98 -2.46
CA THR A 98 21.14 -12.41 -2.83
C THR A 98 19.72 -12.90 -3.05
N SER A 99 18.74 -12.11 -2.68
CA SER A 99 17.31 -12.46 -2.79
C SER A 99 16.77 -12.21 -4.18
N SER A 100 15.83 -13.04 -4.63
CA SER A 100 15.11 -12.83 -5.88
C SER A 100 13.84 -11.98 -5.67
N LYS A 101 13.27 -12.01 -4.49
CA LYS A 101 12.04 -11.32 -4.13
C LYS A 101 11.99 -10.97 -2.63
N SER A 102 11.20 -9.94 -2.29
CA SER A 102 10.83 -9.63 -0.91
C SER A 102 9.32 -9.47 -0.75
N LEU A 103 8.83 -9.82 0.42
CA LEU A 103 7.45 -9.63 0.85
C LEU A 103 7.45 -8.70 2.06
N ARG A 104 6.86 -7.54 1.90
CA ARG A 104 6.73 -6.51 2.93
C ARG A 104 5.27 -6.38 3.35
N ILE A 105 5.01 -6.23 4.65
CA ILE A 105 3.69 -5.94 5.18
C ILE A 105 3.74 -4.69 6.04
N ILE A 106 2.80 -3.79 5.83
CA ILE A 106 2.70 -2.49 6.49
C ILE A 106 1.35 -2.45 7.20
N ASN A 107 1.34 -2.11 8.48
CA ASN A 107 0.11 -1.73 9.20
C ASN A 107 0.15 -0.23 9.48
N ASN A 108 -0.78 0.50 8.92
CA ASN A 108 -1.01 1.91 9.20
C ASN A 108 -2.39 2.07 9.86
N GLY A 109 -2.45 1.84 11.18
CA GLY A 109 -3.67 1.99 11.96
C GLY A 109 -4.85 1.12 11.47
N GLY A 110 -4.58 -0.13 11.09
CA GLY A 110 -5.57 -1.10 10.58
C GLY A 110 -5.61 -1.20 9.07
N TYR A 111 -5.23 -0.17 8.32
CA TYR A 111 -5.04 -0.33 6.87
C TYR A 111 -3.73 -1.08 6.62
N VAL A 112 -3.87 -2.32 6.16
CA VAL A 112 -2.74 -3.22 5.96
C VAL A 112 -2.47 -3.38 4.47
N THR A 113 -1.23 -3.08 4.08
CA THR A 113 -0.73 -3.26 2.72
C THR A 113 0.35 -4.33 2.72
N MET A 114 0.22 -5.31 1.85
CA MET A 114 1.25 -6.31 1.57
C MET A 114 1.79 -6.06 0.17
N SER A 115 3.10 -5.85 0.06
CA SER A 115 3.80 -5.62 -1.20
C SER A 115 4.83 -6.72 -1.44
N LEU A 116 4.79 -7.32 -2.61
CA LEU A 116 5.83 -8.21 -3.11
C LEU A 116 6.65 -7.48 -4.17
N THR A 117 7.96 -7.44 -4.01
CA THR A 117 8.90 -6.90 -4.99
C THR A 117 9.76 -8.02 -5.55
N TRP A 118 9.83 -8.14 -6.89
CA TRP A 118 10.78 -8.99 -7.58
C TRP A 118 12.04 -8.22 -7.93
N TYR A 119 13.18 -8.59 -7.34
CA TYR A 119 14.51 -8.06 -7.70
C TYR A 119 15.10 -8.74 -8.92
N ARG A 120 14.64 -9.97 -9.19
CA ARG A 120 14.98 -10.72 -10.40
C ARG A 120 13.69 -11.19 -11.05
N VAL A 121 13.50 -10.78 -12.29
CA VAL A 121 12.28 -11.11 -13.05
C VAL A 121 12.06 -12.62 -13.10
N PRO A 122 10.89 -13.13 -12.71
CA PRO A 122 10.61 -14.55 -12.79
C PRO A 122 10.58 -15.01 -14.26
N THR A 123 11.20 -16.13 -14.55
CA THR A 123 11.17 -16.75 -15.89
C THR A 123 9.79 -17.29 -16.22
N ILE A 124 9.12 -17.84 -15.23
CA ILE A 124 7.77 -18.37 -15.37
C ILE A 124 6.76 -17.30 -15.00
N LYS A 125 6.01 -16.81 -15.98
CA LYS A 125 4.97 -15.77 -15.82
C LYS A 125 3.60 -16.41 -15.97
N LYS A 126 3.17 -17.07 -14.94
CA LYS A 126 1.88 -17.76 -14.86
C LYS A 126 0.97 -17.11 -13.83
N TRP A 127 0.19 -17.87 -13.12
CA TRP A 127 -0.80 -17.41 -12.16
C TRP A 127 -0.24 -17.51 -10.76
N ASP A 128 -0.10 -16.38 -10.11
CA ASP A 128 0.41 -16.25 -8.75
C ASP A 128 -0.74 -15.92 -7.79
N VAL A 129 -0.49 -16.12 -6.50
CA VAL A 129 -1.48 -15.90 -5.45
C VAL A 129 -0.88 -15.05 -4.33
N MET A 130 -1.61 -14.02 -3.91
CA MET A 130 -1.37 -13.28 -2.68
C MET A 130 -2.59 -13.42 -1.77
N ALA A 131 -2.37 -13.54 -0.46
CA ALA A 131 -3.50 -13.64 0.45
C ALA A 131 -3.19 -13.05 1.83
N PHE A 132 -4.23 -12.46 2.44
CA PHE A 132 -4.29 -12.17 3.86
C PHE A 132 -5.10 -13.23 4.60
N ARG A 133 -4.62 -13.61 5.77
CA ARG A 133 -5.37 -14.35 6.79
C ARG A 133 -5.40 -13.54 8.08
N LYS A 134 -6.53 -13.53 8.76
CA LYS A 134 -6.74 -12.86 10.03
C LYS A 134 -7.04 -13.85 11.16
N ASN A 135 -6.76 -13.48 12.41
CA ASN A 135 -7.27 -14.17 13.58
C ASN A 135 -8.76 -13.89 13.77
N THR A 136 -9.42 -14.73 14.56
CA THR A 136 -10.86 -14.61 14.86
C THR A 136 -11.25 -13.31 15.57
N SER A 137 -10.31 -12.70 16.33
CA SER A 137 -10.50 -11.42 17.02
C SER A 137 -10.31 -10.18 16.10
N VAL A 138 -9.98 -10.41 14.83
CA VAL A 138 -9.81 -9.38 13.82
C VAL A 138 -10.96 -9.44 12.85
N SER A 139 -11.57 -8.30 12.56
CA SER A 139 -12.52 -8.11 11.49
C SER A 139 -11.85 -7.49 10.27
N MET A 140 -12.28 -7.84 9.08
CA MET A 140 -11.83 -7.25 7.82
C MET A 140 -13.03 -6.60 7.15
N SER A 141 -12.86 -5.39 6.62
CA SER A 141 -13.88 -4.74 5.79
C SER A 141 -14.02 -5.46 4.46
N ASN A 142 -15.12 -5.17 3.75
CA ASN A 142 -15.29 -5.69 2.38
C ASN A 142 -14.38 -4.97 1.36
N TYR A 143 -13.69 -3.93 1.78
CA TYR A 143 -12.76 -3.20 0.94
C TYR A 143 -11.41 -3.91 0.89
N TYR A 144 -11.02 -4.33 -0.28
CA TYR A 144 -9.66 -4.73 -0.58
C TYR A 144 -9.31 -4.38 -2.02
N ILE A 145 -8.06 -4.05 -2.25
CA ILE A 145 -7.56 -3.71 -3.57
C ILE A 145 -6.31 -4.52 -3.89
N PHE A 146 -6.21 -4.99 -5.12
CA PHE A 146 -5.03 -5.64 -5.67
C PHE A 146 -4.50 -4.81 -6.81
N ARG A 147 -3.18 -4.67 -6.89
CA ARG A 147 -2.45 -4.01 -7.98
C ARG A 147 -1.21 -4.80 -8.35
N GLN A 148 -0.88 -4.76 -9.62
CA GLN A 148 0.40 -5.22 -10.14
C GLN A 148 1.03 -4.10 -10.96
N TYR A 149 2.18 -3.62 -10.53
CA TYR A 149 3.00 -2.65 -11.23
C TYR A 149 4.12 -3.39 -11.97
N TYR A 150 4.45 -2.95 -13.16
CA TYR A 150 5.54 -3.53 -13.94
C TYR A 150 6.00 -2.57 -15.04
N LEU A 151 7.26 -2.70 -15.47
CA LEU A 151 7.72 -2.08 -16.69
C LEU A 151 7.40 -3.02 -17.86
N SER A 152 6.66 -2.51 -18.84
CA SER A 152 6.37 -3.26 -20.06
C SER A 152 7.65 -3.49 -20.87
N THR A 153 7.58 -4.33 -21.89
CA THR A 153 8.69 -4.57 -22.82
C THR A 153 9.12 -3.31 -23.61
N SER A 154 8.28 -2.27 -23.64
CA SER A 154 8.58 -0.94 -24.17
C SER A 154 9.11 0.05 -23.13
N ASN A 155 9.49 -0.41 -21.94
CA ASN A 155 9.93 0.41 -20.78
C ASN A 155 8.90 1.44 -20.30
N GLU A 156 7.62 1.17 -20.47
CA GLU A 156 6.55 1.99 -19.93
C GLU A 156 6.04 1.41 -18.61
N SER A 157 5.92 2.24 -17.57
CA SER A 157 5.26 1.85 -16.34
C SER A 157 3.79 1.53 -16.59
N LYS A 158 3.38 0.34 -16.22
CA LYS A 158 2.00 -0.15 -16.36
C LYS A 158 1.44 -0.54 -15.00
N LEU A 159 0.12 -0.40 -14.90
CA LEU A 159 -0.68 -0.88 -13.78
C LEU A 159 -1.68 -1.91 -14.30
N SER A 160 -1.75 -3.05 -13.63
CA SER A 160 -2.82 -4.04 -13.81
C SER A 160 -3.57 -4.23 -12.49
N THR A 161 -4.88 -4.23 -12.56
CA THR A 161 -5.78 -4.58 -11.44
C THR A 161 -6.50 -5.89 -11.71
N GLU A 162 -6.15 -6.58 -12.80
CA GLU A 162 -6.75 -7.86 -13.17
C GLU A 162 -6.44 -8.93 -12.12
N LYS A 163 -7.49 -9.45 -11.53
CA LYS A 163 -7.42 -10.50 -10.53
C LYS A 163 -8.66 -11.36 -10.52
N TYR A 164 -8.52 -12.54 -9.95
CA TYR A 164 -9.59 -13.38 -9.45
C TYR A 164 -9.57 -13.33 -7.93
N GLY A 165 -10.47 -12.57 -7.34
CA GLY A 165 -10.58 -12.43 -5.90
C GLY A 165 -11.35 -13.59 -5.29
N GLN A 166 -10.90 -14.06 -4.13
CA GLN A 166 -11.57 -15.08 -3.32
C GLN A 166 -11.70 -14.58 -1.89
N ASN A 167 -12.94 -14.64 -1.38
CA ASN A 167 -13.23 -14.30 0.02
C ASN A 167 -13.35 -15.59 0.83
N PHE A 168 -12.73 -15.58 2.01
CA PHE A 168 -12.76 -16.67 2.98
C PHE A 168 -13.25 -16.11 4.32
N ASP A 169 -13.81 -16.94 5.19
CA ASP A 169 -14.25 -16.53 6.54
C ASP A 169 -13.09 -15.91 7.35
N ASN A 170 -11.88 -16.37 7.10
CA ASN A 170 -10.67 -15.95 7.80
C ASN A 170 -9.72 -15.07 6.96
N GLY A 171 -10.15 -14.55 5.80
CA GLY A 171 -9.28 -13.68 5.00
C GLY A 171 -9.72 -13.46 3.57
N VAL A 172 -8.79 -12.97 2.76
CA VAL A 172 -9.01 -12.69 1.34
C VAL A 172 -7.76 -13.05 0.54
N GLY A 173 -7.97 -13.52 -0.68
CA GLY A 173 -6.87 -13.78 -1.61
C GLY A 173 -7.13 -13.20 -3.00
N ALA A 174 -6.06 -12.98 -3.73
CA ALA A 174 -6.07 -12.54 -5.11
C ALA A 174 -5.17 -13.46 -5.94
N THR A 175 -5.76 -14.11 -6.94
CA THR A 175 -5.05 -14.86 -7.98
C THR A 175 -4.90 -13.97 -9.19
N PHE A 176 -3.71 -13.87 -9.75
CA PHE A 176 -3.41 -12.97 -10.85
C PHE A 176 -2.34 -13.53 -11.77
N LYS A 177 -2.36 -13.09 -13.02
CA LYS A 177 -1.34 -13.47 -14.00
C LYS A 177 -0.16 -12.51 -13.92
N VAL A 178 1.06 -13.04 -13.75
CA VAL A 178 2.28 -12.23 -13.83
C VAL A 178 2.42 -11.70 -15.26
N GLN A 179 2.49 -10.39 -15.41
CA GLN A 179 2.54 -9.70 -16.70
C GLN A 179 3.90 -9.87 -17.36
N ASN A 180 3.93 -9.65 -18.70
CA ASN A 180 5.19 -9.59 -19.43
C ASN A 180 5.86 -8.22 -19.20
N GLY A 181 7.07 -8.23 -18.67
CA GLY A 181 7.81 -7.02 -18.34
C GLY A 181 8.88 -7.27 -17.31
N SER A 182 9.39 -6.20 -16.70
CA SER A 182 10.36 -6.19 -15.60
C SER A 182 9.84 -5.35 -14.42
N ASP A 183 10.65 -5.26 -13.36
CA ASP A 183 10.39 -4.43 -12.17
C ASP A 183 8.98 -4.66 -11.57
N HIS A 184 8.68 -5.92 -11.33
CA HIS A 184 7.38 -6.31 -10.81
C HIS A 184 7.25 -5.98 -9.32
N GLU A 185 6.20 -5.26 -9.01
CA GLU A 185 5.69 -5.06 -7.65
C GLU A 185 4.21 -5.41 -7.63
N MET A 186 3.79 -6.26 -6.70
CA MET A 186 2.40 -6.64 -6.50
C MET A 186 1.97 -6.19 -5.11
N GLU A 187 0.78 -5.60 -5.03
CA GLU A 187 0.21 -5.13 -3.78
C GLU A 187 -1.19 -5.72 -3.55
N LEU A 188 -1.42 -6.12 -2.32
CA LEU A 188 -2.74 -6.42 -1.80
C LEU A 188 -2.95 -5.58 -0.54
N SER A 189 -3.98 -4.74 -0.52
CA SER A 189 -4.33 -3.90 0.63
C SER A 189 -5.74 -4.21 1.09
N ALA A 190 -5.95 -4.18 2.41
CA ALA A 190 -7.27 -4.33 3.03
C ALA A 190 -7.33 -3.57 4.36
N ASP A 191 -8.55 -3.22 4.78
CA ASP A 191 -8.78 -2.54 6.05
C ASP A 191 -9.25 -3.54 7.11
N PHE A 192 -8.55 -3.54 8.26
CA PHE A 192 -8.77 -4.45 9.39
C PHE A 192 -9.05 -3.66 10.65
N THR A 193 -9.89 -4.23 11.51
CA THR A 193 -10.22 -3.68 12.83
C THR A 193 -10.16 -4.76 13.91
N GLY A 194 -10.03 -4.36 15.17
CA GLY A 194 -9.92 -5.26 16.30
C GLY A 194 -8.49 -5.40 16.83
N SER A 195 -8.22 -6.42 17.61
CA SER A 195 -6.90 -6.71 18.17
C SER A 195 -6.51 -8.15 17.84
N GLY A 196 -5.34 -8.34 17.26
CA GLY A 196 -4.90 -9.68 16.87
C GLY A 196 -3.88 -9.65 15.74
N ARG A 197 -3.71 -10.77 15.06
CA ARG A 197 -2.70 -10.89 14.01
C ARG A 197 -3.34 -10.96 12.64
N VAL A 198 -2.68 -10.29 11.71
CA VAL A 198 -2.90 -10.39 10.26
C VAL A 198 -1.64 -11.02 9.66
N TYR A 199 -1.84 -12.03 8.85
CA TYR A 199 -0.78 -12.77 8.17
C TYR A 199 -0.90 -12.52 6.67
N GLY A 200 0.23 -12.31 6.02
CA GLY A 200 0.33 -12.21 4.57
C GLY A 200 1.21 -13.29 3.98
N SER A 201 0.89 -13.75 2.80
CA SER A 201 1.68 -14.75 2.07
C SER A 201 1.55 -14.56 0.57
N TYR A 202 2.56 -15.05 -0.13
CA TYR A 202 2.63 -15.06 -1.58
C TYR A 202 3.14 -16.42 -2.08
N GLN A 203 2.55 -16.90 -3.18
CA GLN A 203 2.93 -18.13 -3.86
C GLN A 203 3.11 -17.84 -5.35
N HIS A 204 4.28 -18.18 -5.87
CA HIS A 204 4.64 -18.04 -7.27
C HIS A 204 4.46 -19.35 -8.02
N ALA A 205 3.83 -19.32 -9.19
CA ALA A 205 3.78 -20.48 -10.07
C ALA A 205 5.16 -20.78 -10.66
N SER A 206 5.90 -21.67 -10.03
CA SER A 206 7.26 -22.09 -10.40
C SER A 206 7.29 -23.12 -11.53
N ASN A 207 6.11 -23.64 -11.92
CA ASN A 207 5.95 -24.64 -12.98
C ASN A 207 5.18 -24.08 -14.17
N SER A 208 5.72 -24.24 -15.37
CA SER A 208 5.06 -23.78 -16.61
C SER A 208 3.71 -24.43 -16.91
N LYS A 209 3.41 -25.58 -16.25
CA LYS A 209 2.12 -26.30 -16.34
C LYS A 209 1.07 -25.77 -15.36
N ALA A 210 1.41 -24.85 -14.45
CA ALA A 210 0.45 -24.24 -13.56
C ALA A 210 -0.63 -23.49 -14.35
N THR A 211 -1.88 -23.76 -14.02
CA THR A 211 -3.06 -23.17 -14.67
C THR A 211 -3.75 -22.18 -13.75
N LEU A 212 -4.70 -21.41 -14.27
CA LEU A 212 -5.57 -20.58 -13.45
C LEU A 212 -6.36 -21.41 -12.44
N ALA A 213 -6.88 -22.57 -12.87
CA ALA A 213 -7.62 -23.46 -11.99
C ALA A 213 -6.77 -23.94 -10.81
N ASP A 214 -5.51 -24.34 -11.07
CA ASP A 214 -4.57 -24.70 -10.02
C ASP A 214 -4.35 -23.51 -9.04
N ALA A 215 -4.15 -22.31 -9.57
CA ALA A 215 -3.89 -21.13 -8.75
C ALA A 215 -5.12 -20.63 -7.97
N MET A 216 -6.29 -21.06 -8.32
CA MET A 216 -7.54 -20.76 -7.59
C MET A 216 -7.97 -21.87 -6.61
N ASP A 217 -7.33 -23.04 -6.67
CA ASP A 217 -7.64 -24.18 -5.80
C ASP A 217 -6.75 -24.14 -4.52
N TYR A 218 -7.01 -23.16 -3.68
CA TYR A 218 -6.34 -22.99 -2.39
C TYR A 218 -7.32 -22.65 -1.29
N THR A 219 -6.89 -22.89 -0.06
CA THR A 219 -7.57 -22.44 1.15
C THR A 219 -6.61 -21.59 1.99
N LEU A 220 -7.13 -20.88 2.98
CA LEU A 220 -6.32 -20.18 3.96
C LEU A 220 -6.17 -21.04 5.21
N SER A 221 -4.92 -21.17 5.69
CA SER A 221 -4.62 -22.00 6.86
C SER A 221 -5.43 -21.54 8.09
N GLY A 222 -5.87 -22.48 8.91
CA GLY A 222 -6.64 -22.18 10.13
C GLY A 222 -5.76 -21.72 11.30
N SER A 223 -4.47 -22.12 11.36
CA SER A 223 -3.58 -21.83 12.49
C SER A 223 -2.10 -21.94 12.09
N GLY A 224 -1.24 -21.33 12.93
CA GLY A 224 0.22 -21.50 12.83
C GLY A 224 0.93 -20.40 12.05
N PHE A 225 2.27 -20.43 12.12
CA PHE A 225 3.19 -19.54 11.42
C PHE A 225 3.58 -20.06 10.03
N GLY A 226 3.13 -21.26 9.66
CA GLY A 226 3.31 -21.82 8.32
C GLY A 226 2.54 -21.02 7.27
N GLY A 227 2.77 -21.32 6.01
CA GLY A 227 2.17 -20.61 4.89
C GLY A 227 0.68 -20.29 5.09
N VAL A 228 0.28 -19.10 4.70
CA VAL A 228 -1.13 -18.67 4.76
C VAL A 228 -1.96 -19.38 3.72
N ILE A 229 -1.38 -19.57 2.52
CA ILE A 229 -2.00 -20.20 1.35
C ILE A 229 -1.66 -21.68 1.38
N LEU A 230 -2.70 -22.53 1.33
CA LEU A 230 -2.58 -23.99 1.30
C LEU A 230 -3.19 -24.51 0.01
N PHE A 231 -2.36 -25.06 -0.85
CA PHE A 231 -2.78 -25.83 -2.01
C PHE A 231 -3.04 -27.31 -1.64
N ASN A 232 -3.80 -28.01 -2.45
CA ASN A 232 -3.86 -29.45 -2.32
C ASN A 232 -2.56 -30.11 -2.80
N GLU A 233 -2.28 -31.33 -2.32
CA GLU A 233 -1.02 -32.04 -2.60
C GLU A 233 -0.72 -32.23 -4.11
N ALA A 234 -1.77 -32.32 -4.94
CA ALA A 234 -1.60 -32.56 -6.38
C ALA A 234 -1.04 -31.32 -7.13
N ILE A 235 -1.23 -30.16 -6.58
CA ILE A 235 -0.81 -28.88 -7.23
C ILE A 235 0.26 -28.13 -6.45
N GLU A 236 0.47 -28.44 -5.17
CA GLU A 236 1.44 -27.75 -4.30
C GLU A 236 2.83 -27.66 -4.94
N SER A 237 3.29 -28.76 -5.56
CA SER A 237 4.59 -28.80 -6.24
C SER A 237 4.73 -27.88 -7.46
N LYS A 238 3.63 -27.25 -7.90
CA LYS A 238 3.64 -26.28 -9.00
C LYS A 238 3.93 -24.86 -8.52
N PHE A 239 3.92 -24.63 -7.22
CA PHE A 239 4.10 -23.32 -6.61
C PHE A 239 5.33 -23.27 -5.70
N ASP A 240 5.99 -22.12 -5.73
CA ASP A 240 7.14 -21.79 -4.88
C ASP A 240 6.71 -20.71 -3.89
N GLY A 241 6.55 -21.14 -2.63
CA GLY A 241 6.03 -20.28 -1.57
C GLY A 241 7.05 -19.37 -0.94
N MET A 242 6.62 -18.17 -0.58
CA MET A 242 7.25 -17.41 0.48
C MET A 242 6.55 -17.75 1.80
N GLY A 243 7.33 -17.97 2.85
CA GLY A 243 6.81 -18.11 4.20
C GLY A 243 5.91 -16.93 4.58
N GLY A 244 4.97 -17.14 5.47
CA GLY A 244 4.06 -16.09 5.92
C GLY A 244 4.78 -15.00 6.71
N VAL A 245 4.43 -13.75 6.45
CA VAL A 245 4.77 -12.59 7.28
C VAL A 245 3.55 -12.20 8.10
N TYR A 246 3.73 -11.76 9.33
CA TYR A 246 2.60 -11.30 10.15
C TYR A 246 2.91 -10.02 10.90
N LEU A 247 1.86 -9.29 11.23
CA LEU A 247 1.88 -8.18 12.17
C LEU A 247 0.71 -8.30 13.17
N THR A 248 0.82 -7.54 14.24
CA THR A 248 -0.27 -7.35 15.22
C THR A 248 -0.92 -5.99 15.00
N LEU A 249 -2.26 -5.96 15.04
CA LEU A 249 -3.06 -4.74 14.96
C LEU A 249 -3.10 -4.05 16.32
#